data_30c6697ceb76c3fbcb1d6b406064e565
#
_entry.id   30c6697ceb76c3fbcb1d6b406064e565
#
_cell.length_a   1.000
_cell.length_b   1.000
_cell.length_c   1.000
_cell.angle_alpha   90.00
_cell.angle_beta   90.00
_cell.angle_gamma   90.00
#
_symmetry.space_group_name_H-M   'P 1'
#
loop_
_entity.id
_entity.type
_entity.pdbx_description
1 polymer ?
#
loop_
_entity_poly.entity_id
_entity_poly.type
_entity_poly.pdbx_seq_one_letter_code
_entity_poly.pdbx_strand_id
1 'polypeptide(L)'
;MSGLEGARGRIDRIDEQIVRLVVERTSLAAEVAVHKTALGLPVLDAAREREVVRAAREAAGPDLADTAEQVMVLLMAASRARQHELLADGREGGGGRGGGTVAAGASGRGDGDGDDAGDETCARARGRGVR
;
A
#
# COMPACT_ATOMS: atom_id res chain seq x y z
N MET A 1 37.91 -19.10 -8.40
CA MET A 1 36.94 -18.01 -8.53
C MET A 1 37.59 -16.73 -8.06
N SER A 2 37.60 -15.72 -8.89
CA SER A 2 38.11 -14.42 -8.49
C SER A 2 37.16 -13.77 -7.48
N GLY A 3 37.70 -12.98 -6.55
CA GLY A 3 36.87 -12.21 -5.62
C GLY A 3 35.88 -11.28 -6.32
N LEU A 4 36.19 -10.87 -7.54
CA LEU A 4 35.34 -10.04 -8.39
C LEU A 4 34.04 -10.77 -8.82
N GLU A 5 34.14 -12.01 -9.26
CA GLU A 5 32.96 -12.82 -9.65
C GLU A 5 32.07 -13.09 -8.45
N GLY A 6 32.65 -13.41 -7.30
CA GLY A 6 31.93 -13.59 -6.07
C GLY A 6 31.20 -12.32 -5.62
N ALA A 7 31.83 -11.15 -5.77
CA ALA A 7 31.21 -9.86 -5.47
C ALA A 7 30.04 -9.54 -6.42
N ARG A 8 30.23 -9.76 -7.73
CA ARG A 8 29.18 -9.58 -8.73
C ARG A 8 27.98 -10.46 -8.46
N GLY A 9 28.19 -11.75 -8.16
CA GLY A 9 27.09 -12.67 -7.84
C GLY A 9 26.33 -12.29 -6.56
N ARG A 10 26.97 -11.61 -5.60
CA ARG A 10 26.27 -11.06 -4.44
C ARG A 10 25.44 -9.83 -4.80
N ILE A 11 25.97 -8.96 -5.66
CA ILE A 11 25.25 -7.80 -6.18
C ILE A 11 24.02 -8.27 -6.95
N ASP A 12 24.14 -9.23 -7.85
CA ASP A 12 23.01 -9.76 -8.62
C ASP A 12 21.86 -10.23 -7.72
N ARG A 13 22.17 -10.92 -6.63
CA ARG A 13 21.17 -11.35 -5.65
C ARG A 13 20.51 -10.18 -4.92
N ILE A 14 21.25 -9.15 -4.61
CA ILE A 14 20.70 -7.92 -4.02
C ILE A 14 19.77 -7.22 -5.02
N ASP A 15 20.18 -7.12 -6.27
CA ASP A 15 19.38 -6.50 -7.33
C ASP A 15 18.05 -7.24 -7.52
N GLU A 16 18.05 -8.57 -7.50
CA GLU A 16 16.81 -9.37 -7.53
C GLU A 16 15.89 -9.04 -6.35
N GLN A 17 16.45 -8.89 -5.14
CA GLN A 17 15.68 -8.51 -3.96
C GLN A 17 15.11 -7.10 -4.08
N ILE A 18 15.89 -6.16 -4.59
CA ILE A 18 15.44 -4.79 -4.83
C ILE A 18 14.24 -4.78 -5.79
N VAL A 19 14.32 -5.50 -6.91
CA VAL A 19 13.23 -5.59 -7.88
C VAL A 19 11.96 -6.19 -7.25
N ARG A 20 12.07 -7.26 -6.49
CA ARG A 20 10.93 -7.85 -5.77
C ARG A 20 10.30 -6.88 -4.81
N LEU A 21 11.11 -6.14 -4.05
CA LEU A 21 10.62 -5.15 -3.10
C LEU A 21 9.96 -3.96 -3.80
N VAL A 22 10.47 -3.53 -4.94
CA VAL A 22 9.84 -2.49 -5.76
C VAL A 22 8.44 -2.93 -6.22
N VAL A 23 8.30 -4.16 -6.72
CA VAL A 23 7.01 -4.71 -7.14
C VAL A 23 6.03 -4.80 -5.97
N GLU A 24 6.46 -5.36 -4.85
CA GLU A 24 5.65 -5.49 -3.64
C GLU A 24 5.20 -4.13 -3.10
N ARG A 25 6.13 -3.19 -2.97
CA ARG A 25 5.82 -1.83 -2.51
C ARG A 25 4.83 -1.12 -3.40
N THR A 26 4.98 -1.24 -4.71
CA THR A 26 4.06 -0.62 -5.68
C THR A 26 2.65 -1.21 -5.58
N SER A 27 2.54 -2.53 -5.39
CA SER A 27 1.26 -3.20 -5.17
C SER A 27 0.58 -2.74 -3.89
N LEU A 28 1.31 -2.65 -2.79
CA LEU A 28 0.79 -2.15 -1.51
C LEU A 28 0.37 -0.67 -1.58
N ALA A 29 1.13 0.14 -2.29
CA ALA A 29 0.78 1.54 -2.51
C ALA A 29 -0.53 1.69 -3.32
N ALA A 30 -0.78 0.79 -4.26
CA ALA A 30 -2.05 0.74 -4.99
C ALA A 30 -3.23 0.37 -4.08
N GLU A 31 -3.05 -0.60 -3.17
CA GLU A 31 -4.07 -0.93 -2.16
C GLU A 31 -4.38 0.26 -1.24
N VAL A 32 -3.36 0.96 -0.78
CA VAL A 32 -3.53 2.18 0.04
C VAL A 32 -4.34 3.23 -0.72
N ALA A 33 -4.08 3.43 -2.01
CA ALA A 33 -4.83 4.39 -2.83
C ALA A 33 -6.30 4.01 -2.96
N VAL A 34 -6.61 2.73 -3.13
CA VAL A 34 -7.99 2.23 -3.16
C VAL A 34 -8.70 2.52 -1.84
N HIS A 35 -8.08 2.22 -0.70
CA HIS A 35 -8.64 2.50 0.62
C HIS A 35 -8.86 3.99 0.86
N LYS A 36 -7.89 4.84 0.50
CA LYS A 36 -8.03 6.29 0.62
C LYS A 36 -9.17 6.83 -0.22
N THR A 37 -9.32 6.36 -1.45
CA THR A 37 -10.41 6.76 -2.34
C THR A 37 -11.77 6.35 -1.78
N ALA A 38 -11.88 5.14 -1.24
CA ALA A 38 -13.11 4.67 -0.59
C ALA A 38 -13.50 5.52 0.63
N LEU A 39 -12.53 6.07 1.35
CA LEU A 39 -12.73 6.95 2.50
C LEU A 39 -12.87 8.43 2.12
N GLY A 40 -12.81 8.78 0.85
CA GLY A 40 -12.81 10.17 0.38
C GLY A 40 -11.55 10.96 0.72
N LEU A 41 -10.45 10.29 1.02
CA LEU A 41 -9.18 10.91 1.36
C LEU A 41 -8.33 11.17 0.10
N PRO A 42 -7.50 12.23 0.11
CA PRO A 42 -6.56 12.46 -0.98
C PRO A 42 -5.54 11.31 -1.10
N VAL A 43 -5.25 10.89 -2.33
CA VAL A 43 -4.22 9.88 -2.60
C VAL A 43 -2.82 10.43 -2.28
N LEU A 44 -2.56 11.68 -2.66
CA LEU A 44 -1.31 12.36 -2.34
C LEU A 44 -1.29 12.79 -0.87
N ASP A 45 -0.25 12.39 -0.17
CA ASP A 45 0.03 12.76 1.22
C ASP A 45 1.46 13.29 1.32
N ALA A 46 1.61 14.59 1.18
CA ALA A 46 2.91 15.26 1.20
C ALA A 46 3.64 15.10 2.54
N ALA A 47 2.91 15.06 3.65
CA ALA A 47 3.49 14.86 4.98
C ALA A 47 4.07 13.45 5.11
N ARG A 48 3.37 12.44 4.60
CA ARG A 48 3.84 11.05 4.57
C ARG A 48 5.06 10.90 3.67
N GLU A 49 5.08 11.54 2.52
CA GLU A 49 6.22 11.50 1.61
C GLU A 49 7.48 12.10 2.25
N ARG A 50 7.37 13.21 2.95
CA ARG A 50 8.50 13.80 3.71
C ARG A 50 9.01 12.86 4.80
N GLU A 51 8.12 12.18 5.49
CA GLU A 51 8.48 11.20 6.51
C GLU A 51 9.23 10.01 5.92
N VAL A 52 8.79 9.49 4.79
CA VAL A 52 9.46 8.40 4.06
C VAL A 52 10.88 8.81 3.64
N VAL A 53 11.06 10.00 3.11
CA VAL A 53 12.37 10.54 2.73
C VAL A 53 13.28 10.66 3.94
N ARG A 54 12.79 11.24 5.02
CA ARG A 54 13.57 11.38 6.26
C ARG A 54 14.03 10.03 6.81
N ALA A 55 13.13 9.07 6.88
CA ALA A 55 13.45 7.72 7.35
C ALA A 55 14.50 7.03 6.46
N ALA A 56 14.39 7.18 5.15
CA ALA A 56 15.35 6.62 4.20
C ALA A 56 16.75 7.24 4.36
N ARG A 57 16.81 8.55 4.53
CA ARG A 57 18.09 9.26 4.76
C ARG A 57 18.77 8.79 6.03
N GLU A 58 18.02 8.66 7.11
CA GLU A 58 18.54 8.16 8.40
C GLU A 58 19.04 6.72 8.29
N ALA A 59 18.28 5.86 7.65
CA ALA A 59 18.64 4.45 7.48
C ALA A 59 19.89 4.25 6.60
N ALA A 60 20.09 5.08 5.59
CA ALA A 60 21.22 4.99 4.68
C ALA A 60 22.54 5.51 5.26
N GLY A 61 22.47 6.41 6.23
CA GLY A 61 23.61 7.09 6.78
C GLY A 61 24.10 8.27 5.91
N PRO A 62 25.08 9.05 6.39
CA PRO A 62 25.45 10.32 5.78
C PRO A 62 25.99 10.19 4.35
N ASP A 63 26.69 9.10 4.04
CA ASP A 63 27.32 8.93 2.72
C ASP A 63 26.32 8.60 1.62
N LEU A 64 25.22 7.94 1.93
CA LEU A 64 24.21 7.48 0.98
C LEU A 64 22.84 8.12 1.21
N ALA A 65 22.71 9.10 2.08
CA ALA A 65 21.45 9.76 2.38
C ALA A 65 20.78 10.36 1.13
N ASP A 66 21.53 11.09 0.31
CA ASP A 66 21.01 11.69 -0.92
C ASP A 66 20.61 10.65 -1.95
N THR A 67 21.38 9.57 -2.08
CA THR A 67 21.05 8.44 -2.97
C THR A 67 19.76 7.76 -2.53
N ALA A 68 19.61 7.48 -1.24
CA ALA A 68 18.41 6.89 -0.67
C ALA A 68 17.17 7.76 -0.88
N GLU A 69 17.30 9.08 -0.70
CA GLU A 69 16.25 10.04 -0.99
C GLU A 69 15.81 9.96 -2.46
N GLN A 70 16.76 10.00 -3.40
CA GLN A 70 16.47 9.91 -4.83
C GLN A 70 15.74 8.61 -5.20
N VAL A 71 16.16 7.49 -4.63
CA VAL A 71 15.49 6.19 -4.82
C VAL A 71 14.04 6.25 -4.32
N MET A 72 13.82 6.77 -3.12
CA MET A 72 12.47 6.84 -2.55
C MET A 72 11.57 7.83 -3.30
N VAL A 73 12.10 8.96 -3.73
CA VAL A 73 11.36 9.92 -4.56
C VAL A 73 10.92 9.28 -5.88
N LEU A 74 11.80 8.53 -6.54
CA LEU A 74 11.48 7.80 -7.76
C LEU A 74 10.40 6.74 -7.53
N LEU A 75 10.51 5.96 -6.46
CA LEU A 75 9.53 4.93 -6.12
C LEU A 75 8.16 5.51 -5.81
N MET A 76 8.11 6.62 -5.09
CA MET A 76 6.86 7.31 -4.78
C MET A 76 6.21 7.89 -6.05
N ALA A 77 6.99 8.48 -6.94
CA ALA A 77 6.50 8.98 -8.22
C ALA A 77 5.94 7.86 -9.12
N ALA A 78 6.64 6.74 -9.23
CA ALA A 78 6.20 5.56 -9.97
C ALA A 78 4.91 4.97 -9.37
N SER A 79 4.81 4.91 -8.04
CA SER A 79 3.61 4.46 -7.35
C SER A 79 2.41 5.36 -7.63
N ARG A 80 2.58 6.67 -7.61
CA ARG A 80 1.50 7.62 -7.97
C ARG A 80 1.04 7.44 -9.41
N ALA A 81 1.95 7.29 -10.36
CA ALA A 81 1.60 7.04 -11.76
C ALA A 81 0.74 5.76 -11.89
N ARG A 82 1.14 4.68 -11.24
CA ARG A 82 0.39 3.42 -11.22
C ARG A 82 -0.98 3.55 -10.56
N GLN A 83 -1.07 4.29 -9.46
CA GLN A 83 -2.33 4.58 -8.77
C GLN A 83 -3.32 5.33 -9.69
N HIS A 84 -2.85 6.32 -10.41
CA HIS A 84 -3.67 7.07 -11.37
C HIS A 84 -4.20 6.19 -12.49
N GLU A 85 -3.38 5.31 -13.05
CA GLU A 85 -3.80 4.34 -14.08
C GLU A 85 -4.93 3.44 -13.56
N LEU A 86 -4.75 2.84 -12.38
CA LEU A 86 -5.73 1.92 -11.79
C LEU A 86 -7.06 2.61 -11.45
N LEU A 87 -7.01 3.84 -10.97
CA LEU A 87 -8.21 4.62 -10.67
C LEU A 87 -8.93 5.09 -11.93
N ALA A 88 -8.21 5.35 -13.04
CA ALA A 88 -8.80 5.67 -14.31
C ALA A 88 -9.52 4.46 -14.91
N ASP A 89 -8.89 3.29 -14.93
CA ASP A 89 -9.48 2.03 -15.41
C ASP A 89 -10.75 1.64 -14.64
N GLY A 90 -10.76 1.87 -13.32
CA GLY A 90 -11.93 1.63 -12.47
C GLY A 90 -13.14 2.52 -12.78
N ARG A 91 -12.93 3.70 -13.38
CA ARG A 91 -14.00 4.62 -13.79
C ARG A 91 -14.64 4.24 -15.11
N GLU A 92 -13.90 3.65 -16.03
CA GLU A 92 -14.41 3.21 -17.34
C GLU A 92 -15.26 1.94 -17.24
N GLY A 93 -15.07 1.11 -16.21
CA GLY A 93 -15.87 -0.10 -15.96
C GLY A 93 -17.25 0.14 -15.34
N GLY A 94 -17.56 1.36 -14.89
CA GLY A 94 -18.81 1.71 -14.22
C GLY A 94 -19.90 2.34 -15.09
N GLY A 95 -19.64 2.51 -16.37
CA GLY A 95 -20.55 3.18 -17.30
C GLY A 95 -21.17 2.26 -18.36
N GLY A 96 -22.15 1.43 -18.00
CA GLY A 96 -22.90 0.75 -19.04
C GLY A 96 -23.74 -0.43 -18.57
N ARG A 97 -24.91 -0.18 -18.12
CA ARG A 97 -26.19 -0.74 -18.58
C ARG A 97 -27.32 -0.41 -17.60
N GLY A 98 -27.97 0.70 -17.88
CA GLY A 98 -29.33 0.91 -17.46
C GLY A 98 -30.25 0.29 -18.50
N GLY A 99 -31.29 -0.33 -18.06
CA GLY A 99 -32.42 -0.65 -18.91
C GLY A 99 -33.00 -2.03 -18.68
N GLY A 100 -34.09 -2.09 -17.98
CA GLY A 100 -34.89 -3.30 -17.90
C GLY A 100 -35.88 -3.22 -16.74
N THR A 101 -36.99 -2.54 -16.99
CA THR A 101 -38.25 -2.57 -16.26
C THR A 101 -38.68 -4.02 -15.90
N VAL A 102 -39.24 -4.26 -14.78
CA VAL A 102 -40.68 -4.47 -14.48
C VAL A 102 -40.91 -5.18 -13.17
N ALA A 103 -41.78 -4.57 -12.40
CA ALA A 103 -42.96 -5.06 -11.70
C ALA A 103 -42.90 -6.25 -10.74
N ALA A 104 -43.30 -5.90 -9.50
CA ALA A 104 -44.34 -6.51 -8.67
C ALA A 104 -44.13 -7.92 -8.14
N GLY A 105 -44.24 -8.02 -6.80
CA GLY A 105 -44.63 -9.26 -6.15
C GLY A 105 -44.22 -9.37 -4.68
N ALA A 106 -45.05 -8.85 -3.81
CA ALA A 106 -45.56 -9.38 -2.54
C ALA A 106 -44.66 -10.20 -1.56
N SER A 107 -44.65 -9.71 -0.33
CA SER A 107 -44.87 -10.41 0.94
C SER A 107 -43.86 -11.46 1.39
N GLY A 108 -43.28 -11.21 2.55
CA GLY A 108 -42.66 -12.24 3.38
C GLY A 108 -42.08 -11.65 4.66
N ARG A 109 -42.87 -11.68 5.72
CA ARG A 109 -42.44 -11.37 7.10
C ARG A 109 -41.46 -12.47 7.57
N GLY A 110 -40.48 -12.10 8.32
CA GLY A 110 -39.67 -13.04 9.06
C GLY A 110 -38.88 -12.30 10.14
N ASP A 111 -39.45 -12.31 11.32
CA ASP A 111 -38.87 -11.89 12.57
C ASP A 111 -37.72 -12.83 12.93
N GLY A 112 -36.66 -12.33 13.47
CA GLY A 112 -35.55 -13.13 13.98
C GLY A 112 -34.62 -12.28 14.82
N ASP A 113 -34.95 -12.16 16.08
CA ASP A 113 -34.12 -11.68 17.17
C ASP A 113 -32.87 -12.54 17.29
N GLY A 114 -31.75 -11.92 17.60
CA GLY A 114 -30.50 -12.61 17.92
C GLY A 114 -29.47 -11.67 18.47
N ASP A 115 -29.62 -11.33 19.73
CA ASP A 115 -28.57 -10.76 20.57
C ASP A 115 -27.38 -11.70 20.60
N ASP A 116 -26.17 -11.19 20.40
CA ASP A 116 -25.05 -11.65 21.22
C ASP A 116 -23.95 -10.60 21.31
N ALA A 117 -23.73 -10.22 22.54
CA ALA A 117 -22.65 -9.39 23.00
C ALA A 117 -21.38 -10.23 23.14
N GLY A 118 -20.31 -9.75 22.56
CA GLY A 118 -18.97 -10.31 22.74
C GLY A 118 -17.94 -9.20 22.90
N ASP A 119 -17.88 -8.72 24.12
CA ASP A 119 -16.77 -7.94 24.67
C ASP A 119 -15.51 -8.83 24.74
N GLU A 120 -14.44 -8.43 24.10
CA GLU A 120 -13.11 -8.85 24.54
C GLU A 120 -12.04 -7.78 24.27
N THR A 121 -11.80 -7.06 25.31
CA THR A 121 -10.56 -6.37 25.65
C THR A 121 -9.33 -7.19 25.31
N CYS A 122 -8.46 -6.69 24.49
CA CYS A 122 -7.10 -7.23 24.41
C CYS A 122 -6.07 -6.23 24.89
N ALA A 123 -5.39 -6.71 25.88
CA ALA A 123 -4.50 -6.06 26.79
C ALA A 123 -3.22 -5.54 26.14
N ARG A 124 -2.78 -4.43 26.72
CA ARG A 124 -1.42 -3.87 26.69
C ARG A 124 -0.36 -4.92 26.99
N ALA A 125 0.65 -5.01 26.15
CA ALA A 125 1.95 -5.50 26.57
C ALA A 125 2.98 -4.36 26.52
N ARG A 126 3.31 -3.87 27.69
CA ARG A 126 4.48 -3.05 27.94
C ARG A 126 5.67 -3.98 28.10
N GLY A 127 6.67 -3.85 27.26
CA GLY A 127 7.96 -4.48 27.45
C GLY A 127 9.00 -3.42 27.79
N ARG A 128 9.48 -3.52 29.00
CA ARG A 128 10.53 -2.69 29.60
C ARG A 128 11.88 -2.90 28.95
N GLY A 129 12.64 -1.80 28.89
CA GLY A 129 14.05 -1.79 28.64
C GLY A 129 14.89 -2.48 29.71
N VAL A 130 16.11 -2.80 29.32
CA VAL A 130 17.26 -2.91 30.23
C VAL A 130 18.51 -2.61 29.40
N ARG A 131 19.24 -1.60 29.88
CA ARG A 131 20.67 -1.29 29.99
C ARG A 131 21.59 -1.82 28.88
#